data_892e4abf1a01abcfa4b853864ed2aea7
#
_entry.id   892e4abf1a01abcfa4b853864ed2aea7
#
_cell.length_a   1.000
_cell.length_b   1.000
_cell.length_c   1.000
_cell.angle_alpha   90.00
_cell.angle_beta   90.00
_cell.angle_gamma   90.00
#
_symmetry.space_group_name_H-M   'P 1'
#
loop_
_entity.id
_entity.type
_entity.pdbx_description
1 polymer ?
#
loop_
_entity_poly.entity_id
_entity_poly.type
_entity_poly.pdbx_seq_one_letter_code
_entity_poly.pdbx_strand_id
1 'polypeptide(L)'
;GVKKAEFTLTAEQAAKFPYTGQYLCTEIAERLNALRDTELVKKTSGAEIFRRLQAEGCVTEVFRDGVWKKEISGKGLDAGLFMGMRMSKKGTEYEDVYCNEKAQRWIVSMMLG
;
A
#
# COMPACT_ATOMS: atom_id res chain seq x y z
N GLY A 1 -25.53 11.98 -12.13
CA GLY A 1 -24.78 10.74 -12.20
C GLY A 1 -24.77 10.00 -10.89
N VAL A 2 -24.41 8.74 -10.94
CA VAL A 2 -24.29 7.90 -9.75
C VAL A 2 -23.00 8.23 -9.03
N LYS A 3 -23.09 8.49 -7.73
CA LYS A 3 -21.93 8.72 -6.89
C LYS A 3 -21.24 7.39 -6.58
N LYS A 4 -19.95 7.29 -6.88
CA LYS A 4 -19.18 6.09 -6.59
C LYS A 4 -18.89 5.95 -5.10
N ALA A 5 -18.93 4.71 -4.62
CA ALA A 5 -18.57 4.36 -3.24
C ALA A 5 -17.06 4.41 -3.05
N GLU A 6 -16.61 4.44 -1.79
CA GLU A 6 -15.20 4.30 -1.46
C GLU A 6 -14.65 2.95 -1.96
N PHE A 7 -13.34 2.88 -2.16
CA PHE A 7 -12.69 1.69 -2.70
C PHE A 7 -12.98 0.46 -1.84
N THR A 8 -13.40 -0.62 -2.51
CA THR A 8 -13.54 -1.95 -1.91
C THR A 8 -13.46 -3.00 -3.02
N LEU A 9 -13.16 -4.24 -2.65
CA LEU A 9 -13.16 -5.38 -3.55
C LEU A 9 -14.06 -6.48 -3.01
N THR A 10 -14.63 -7.27 -3.93
CA THR A 10 -15.26 -8.53 -3.59
C THR A 10 -14.17 -9.59 -3.37
N ALA A 11 -14.53 -10.70 -2.71
CA ALA A 11 -13.61 -11.82 -2.54
C ALA A 11 -13.14 -12.39 -3.89
N GLU A 12 -14.02 -12.42 -4.89
CA GLU A 12 -13.70 -12.86 -6.26
C GLU A 12 -12.64 -11.98 -6.91
N GLN A 13 -12.81 -10.65 -6.80
CA GLN A 13 -11.85 -9.69 -7.34
C GLN A 13 -10.50 -9.82 -6.61
N ALA A 14 -10.53 -9.90 -5.28
CA ALA A 14 -9.33 -10.01 -4.46
C ALA A 14 -8.52 -11.29 -4.76
N ALA A 15 -9.20 -12.38 -5.10
CA ALA A 15 -8.55 -13.65 -5.46
C ALA A 15 -7.67 -13.55 -6.70
N LYS A 16 -7.87 -12.51 -7.52
CA LYS A 16 -7.08 -12.27 -8.73
C LYS A 16 -5.86 -11.39 -8.51
N PHE A 17 -5.61 -10.95 -7.28
CA PHE A 17 -4.47 -10.06 -6.99
C PHE A 17 -3.14 -10.77 -7.33
N PRO A 18 -2.26 -10.13 -8.11
CA PRO A 18 -1.00 -10.74 -8.55
C PRO A 18 0.09 -10.56 -7.49
N TYR A 19 0.09 -11.43 -6.48
CA TYR A 19 1.10 -11.39 -5.42
C TYR A 19 2.51 -11.62 -5.96
N THR A 20 3.48 -10.93 -5.35
CA THR A 20 4.90 -11.06 -5.69
C THR A 20 5.75 -10.88 -4.42
N GLY A 21 7.07 -11.03 -4.57
CA GLY A 21 8.00 -10.90 -3.44
C GLY A 21 8.04 -9.51 -2.82
N GLN A 22 7.79 -8.47 -3.59
CA GLN A 22 7.81 -7.10 -3.07
C GLN A 22 7.01 -6.14 -3.93
N TYR A 23 6.24 -5.29 -3.27
CA TYR A 23 5.56 -4.15 -3.86
C TYR A 23 5.73 -2.91 -2.98
N LEU A 24 5.79 -1.75 -3.61
CA LEU A 24 5.55 -0.48 -2.94
C LEU A 24 4.04 -0.30 -2.75
N CYS A 25 3.64 0.58 -1.83
CA CYS A 25 2.21 0.89 -1.64
C CYS A 25 1.56 1.39 -2.92
N THR A 26 2.28 2.19 -3.71
CA THR A 26 1.78 2.70 -5.00
C THR A 26 1.53 1.57 -6.00
N GLU A 27 2.41 0.57 -6.01
CA GLU A 27 2.27 -0.59 -6.90
C GLU A 27 1.08 -1.46 -6.50
N ILE A 28 0.88 -1.64 -5.19
CA ILE A 28 -0.29 -2.36 -4.68
C ILE A 28 -1.57 -1.63 -5.10
N ALA A 29 -1.61 -0.30 -4.93
CA ALA A 29 -2.77 0.51 -5.31
C ALA A 29 -3.09 0.36 -6.80
N GLU A 30 -2.09 0.36 -7.66
CA GLU A 30 -2.28 0.16 -9.11
C GLU A 30 -2.93 -1.20 -9.41
N ARG A 31 -2.45 -2.27 -8.76
CA ARG A 31 -3.00 -3.62 -8.97
C ARG A 31 -4.41 -3.75 -8.41
N LEU A 32 -4.68 -3.15 -7.26
CA LEU A 32 -6.01 -3.12 -6.68
C LEU A 32 -6.99 -2.37 -7.58
N ASN A 33 -6.58 -1.21 -8.09
CA ASN A 33 -7.42 -0.39 -8.97
C ASN A 33 -7.77 -1.12 -10.27
N ALA A 34 -6.86 -1.96 -10.78
CA ALA A 34 -7.11 -2.76 -11.98
C ALA A 34 -8.18 -3.84 -11.75
N LEU A 35 -8.42 -4.22 -10.50
CA LEU A 35 -9.40 -5.25 -10.14
C LEU A 35 -10.78 -4.70 -9.75
N ARG A 36 -10.87 -3.41 -9.43
CA ARG A 36 -12.09 -2.80 -8.91
C ARG A 36 -13.18 -2.71 -9.98
N ASP A 37 -14.42 -2.62 -9.54
CA ASP A 37 -15.52 -2.23 -10.42
C ASP A 37 -15.40 -0.72 -10.68
N THR A 38 -15.05 -0.37 -11.92
CA THR A 38 -14.76 1.03 -12.29
C THR A 38 -16.01 1.93 -12.25
N GLU A 39 -17.19 1.34 -12.28
CA GLU A 39 -18.45 2.08 -12.26
C GLU A 39 -18.98 2.32 -10.85
N LEU A 40 -18.68 1.40 -9.93
CA LEU A 40 -19.25 1.40 -8.59
C LEU A 40 -18.34 1.99 -7.51
N VAL A 41 -17.02 1.87 -7.67
CA VAL A 41 -16.09 2.31 -6.64
C VAL A 41 -15.00 3.23 -7.17
N LYS A 42 -14.54 4.13 -6.31
CA LYS A 42 -13.42 5.04 -6.57
C LYS A 42 -12.10 4.28 -6.55
N LYS A 43 -11.06 4.90 -7.09
CA LYS A 43 -9.70 4.39 -6.97
C LYS A 43 -9.19 4.55 -5.54
N THR A 44 -8.28 3.66 -5.13
CA THR A 44 -7.43 3.88 -3.97
C THR A 44 -6.08 4.42 -4.42
N SER A 45 -5.20 4.75 -3.47
CA SER A 45 -3.87 5.27 -3.76
C SER A 45 -2.84 4.69 -2.79
N GLY A 46 -1.57 4.78 -3.16
CA GLY A 46 -0.48 4.39 -2.26
C GLY A 46 -0.50 5.18 -0.96
N ALA A 47 -0.85 6.47 -1.03
CA ALA A 47 -0.97 7.32 0.16
C ALA A 47 -2.08 6.82 1.11
N GLU A 48 -3.20 6.37 0.57
CA GLU A 48 -4.30 5.83 1.39
C GLU A 48 -3.90 4.52 2.04
N ILE A 49 -3.21 3.64 1.32
CA ILE A 49 -2.67 2.39 1.88
C ILE A 49 -1.68 2.70 3.00
N PHE A 50 -0.78 3.64 2.78
CA PHE A 50 0.21 4.05 3.79
C PHE A 50 -0.47 4.59 5.05
N ARG A 51 -1.48 5.44 4.89
CA ARG A 51 -2.27 5.96 6.04
C ARG A 51 -2.94 4.83 6.81
N ARG A 52 -3.42 3.79 6.11
CA ARG A 52 -4.01 2.62 6.74
C ARG A 52 -2.99 1.88 7.59
N LEU A 53 -1.78 1.70 7.06
CA LEU A 53 -0.67 1.08 7.78
C LEU A 53 -0.23 1.93 8.99
N GLN A 54 -0.29 3.26 8.88
CA GLN A 54 -0.05 4.16 10.00
C GLN A 54 -1.10 3.96 11.10
N ALA A 55 -2.36 3.90 10.72
CA ALA A 55 -3.48 3.68 11.65
C ALA A 55 -3.35 2.34 12.39
N GLU A 56 -2.76 1.33 11.75
CA GLU A 56 -2.48 0.03 12.36
C GLU A 56 -1.21 0.01 13.20
N GLY A 57 -0.47 1.11 13.26
CA GLY A 57 0.76 1.20 14.04
C GLY A 57 1.97 0.54 13.40
N CYS A 58 1.94 0.33 12.09
CA CYS A 58 3.01 -0.38 11.36
C CYS A 58 4.09 0.52 10.82
N VAL A 59 3.75 1.76 10.48
CA VAL A 59 4.67 2.74 9.89
C VAL A 59 4.45 4.11 10.48
N THR A 60 5.48 4.94 10.45
CA THR A 60 5.41 6.36 10.82
C THR A 60 6.25 7.18 9.85
N GLU A 61 5.98 8.48 9.83
CA GLU A 61 6.86 9.44 9.18
C GLU A 61 7.50 10.28 10.27
N VAL A 62 8.82 10.44 10.20
CA VAL A 62 9.58 11.23 11.17
C VAL A 62 10.40 12.29 10.44
N PHE A 63 10.51 13.47 11.04
CA PHE A 63 11.30 14.56 10.52
C PHE A 63 12.66 14.57 11.21
N ARG A 64 13.73 14.28 10.47
CA ARG A 64 15.11 14.26 10.99
C ARG A 64 16.04 14.90 10.00
N ASP A 65 16.95 15.72 10.49
CA ASP A 65 18.00 16.38 9.68
C ASP A 65 17.42 17.12 8.48
N GLY A 66 16.27 17.78 8.67
CA GLY A 66 15.64 18.59 7.64
C GLY A 66 14.84 17.81 6.60
N VAL A 67 14.69 16.49 6.75
CA VAL A 67 13.93 15.64 5.81
C VAL A 67 12.94 14.75 6.53
N TRP A 68 11.83 14.45 5.83
CA TRP A 68 10.86 13.47 6.27
C TRP A 68 11.32 12.07 5.85
N LYS A 69 11.31 11.15 6.80
CA LYS A 69 11.68 9.74 6.56
C LYS A 69 10.58 8.83 7.07
N LYS A 70 10.40 7.69 6.39
CA LYS A 70 9.48 6.66 6.82
C LYS A 70 10.21 5.66 7.71
N GLU A 71 9.54 5.19 8.76
CA GLU A 71 10.07 4.17 9.66
C GLU A 71 9.04 3.06 9.85
N ILE A 72 9.51 1.84 10.03
CA ILE A 72 8.67 0.67 10.25
C ILE A 72 8.80 0.24 11.71
N SER A 73 7.65 0.04 12.38
CA SER A 73 7.61 -0.48 13.75
C SER A 73 7.88 -1.98 13.79
N GLY A 74 8.06 -2.53 15.00
CA GLY A 74 8.14 -3.99 15.18
C GLY A 74 6.92 -4.70 14.63
N LYS A 75 5.73 -4.12 14.85
CA LYS A 75 4.47 -4.64 14.30
C LYS A 75 4.49 -4.64 12.77
N GLY A 76 5.03 -3.59 12.17
CA GLY A 76 5.17 -3.49 10.72
C GLY A 76 6.12 -4.53 10.15
N LEU A 77 7.26 -4.75 10.80
CA LEU A 77 8.21 -5.80 10.40
C LEU A 77 7.55 -7.18 10.47
N ASP A 78 6.84 -7.46 11.55
CA ASP A 78 6.12 -8.72 11.71
C ASP A 78 5.03 -8.92 10.66
N ALA A 79 4.42 -7.83 10.21
CA ALA A 79 3.39 -7.86 9.16
C ALA A 79 3.97 -8.08 7.77
N GLY A 80 5.29 -8.00 7.60
CA GLY A 80 5.94 -8.22 6.31
C GLY A 80 6.37 -6.96 5.58
N LEU A 81 6.45 -5.82 6.28
CA LEU A 81 7.00 -4.59 5.73
C LEU A 81 8.53 -4.59 5.89
N PHE A 82 9.23 -3.98 4.97
CA PHE A 82 10.68 -3.84 5.05
C PHE A 82 11.13 -2.58 4.31
N MET A 83 12.28 -2.03 4.73
CA MET A 83 12.85 -0.87 4.05
C MET A 83 13.67 -1.35 2.86
N GLY A 84 13.54 -0.65 1.74
CA GLY A 84 14.32 -0.93 0.55
C GLY A 84 14.63 0.36 -0.20
N MET A 85 15.59 0.30 -1.09
CA MET A 85 15.98 1.44 -1.90
C MET A 85 15.13 1.53 -3.16
N ARG A 86 14.77 2.74 -3.54
CA ARG A 86 14.14 3.00 -4.81
C ARG A 86 14.74 4.26 -5.45
N MET A 87 14.53 4.39 -6.75
CA MET A 87 15.05 5.51 -7.53
C MET A 87 13.94 6.52 -7.78
N SER A 88 14.23 7.81 -7.53
CA SER A 88 13.33 8.90 -7.89
C SER A 88 13.38 9.12 -9.41
N LYS A 89 12.43 9.88 -9.94
CA LYS A 89 12.41 10.27 -11.36
C LYS A 89 13.65 11.06 -11.75
N LYS A 90 14.29 11.71 -10.80
CA LYS A 90 15.52 12.50 -11.01
C LYS A 90 16.80 11.68 -10.88
N GLY A 91 16.69 10.37 -10.66
CA GLY A 91 17.83 9.48 -10.52
C GLY A 91 18.46 9.45 -9.14
N THR A 92 17.81 9.99 -8.12
CA THR A 92 18.29 9.95 -6.72
C THR A 92 17.74 8.71 -6.03
N GLU A 93 18.60 7.95 -5.38
CA GLU A 93 18.18 6.80 -4.56
C GLU A 93 17.66 7.29 -3.21
N TYR A 94 16.59 6.66 -2.73
CA TYR A 94 16.06 6.92 -1.40
C TYR A 94 15.37 5.67 -0.86
N GLU A 95 15.24 5.61 0.47
CA GLU A 95 14.58 4.48 1.12
C GLU A 95 13.06 4.65 1.09
N ASP A 96 12.36 3.54 0.90
CA ASP A 96 10.90 3.51 0.99
C ASP A 96 10.45 2.19 1.57
N VAL A 97 9.17 2.12 1.95
CA VAL A 97 8.56 0.94 2.56
C VAL A 97 8.08 -0.01 1.46
N TYR A 98 8.57 -1.24 1.52
CA TYR A 98 8.14 -2.32 0.65
C TYR A 98 7.29 -3.31 1.43
N CYS A 99 6.41 -4.00 0.72
CA CYS A 99 5.52 -5.02 1.27
C CYS A 99 5.87 -6.37 0.64
N ASN A 100 6.24 -7.35 1.47
CA ASN A 100 6.41 -8.72 1.00
C ASN A 100 5.03 -9.36 0.76
N GLU A 101 4.98 -10.61 0.34
CA GLU A 101 3.71 -11.27 0.03
C GLU A 101 2.78 -11.32 1.25
N LYS A 102 3.31 -11.57 2.44
CA LYS A 102 2.52 -11.58 3.68
C LYS A 102 1.80 -10.23 3.89
N ALA A 103 2.54 -9.14 3.76
CA ALA A 103 1.99 -7.80 3.92
C ALA A 103 0.96 -7.48 2.84
N GLN A 104 1.23 -7.90 1.60
CA GLN A 104 0.30 -7.73 0.49
C GLN A 104 -1.03 -8.43 0.76
N ARG A 105 -0.99 -9.67 1.26
CA ARG A 105 -2.19 -10.45 1.59
C ARG A 105 -3.01 -9.77 2.68
N TRP A 106 -2.34 -9.24 3.68
CA TRP A 106 -3.00 -8.50 4.75
C TRP A 106 -3.67 -7.24 4.22
N ILE A 107 -2.96 -6.46 3.40
CA ILE A 107 -3.50 -5.24 2.81
C ILE A 107 -4.72 -5.56 1.95
N VAL A 108 -4.64 -6.57 1.09
CA VAL A 108 -5.77 -7.00 0.25
C VAL A 108 -6.96 -7.39 1.14
N SER A 109 -6.72 -8.11 2.24
CA SER A 109 -7.79 -8.51 3.15
C SER A 109 -8.50 -7.31 3.79
N MET A 110 -7.78 -6.22 4.05
CA MET A 110 -8.35 -4.99 4.58
C MET A 110 -9.25 -4.27 3.57
N MET A 111 -9.11 -4.58 2.29
CA MET A 111 -9.90 -3.93 1.21
C MET A 111 -11.19 -4.67 0.90
N LEU A 112 -11.44 -5.82 1.53
CA LEU A 112 -12.68 -6.57 1.33
C LEU A 112 -13.86 -5.83 1.96
N GLY A 113 -14.94 -5.76 1.21
CA GLY A 113 -16.17 -5.12 1.64
C GLY A 113 -17.30 -6.09 1.91
#